data_45bbd838d1ad985290ea87635191cf2f
#
_entry.id   45bbd838d1ad985290ea87635191cf2f
#
_cell.length_a   1.000
_cell.length_b   1.000
_cell.length_c   1.000
_cell.angle_alpha   90.00
_cell.angle_beta   90.00
_cell.angle_gamma   90.00
#
_symmetry.space_group_name_H-M   'P 1'
#
loop_
_entity.id
_entity.type
_entity.pdbx_description
1 polymer ?
#
loop_
_entity_poly.entity_id
_entity_poly.type
_entity_poly.pdbx_seq_one_letter_code
_entity_poly.pdbx_strand_id
1 'polypeptide(L)'
;EKDGYAWWMKRFHKMAEYFDAYRIDHILGFFRIWEIPMHAVHGLLGEFVPALPMTREEIESYGLAFREDFFLKPYIHEYFLGQIFGPHTDYVKQTFIEPTDTWEVYRMRPEFDTQRKVEAYFAGKTDDDSIWIRDGLYALISDVLFVPDRNNPHEYHPRIGVQHDYIYRALNDWEKAAFNRLYDQYYYHRHNDFWGQQAMKKLPQLTQSTRMLVCGEDLGMIPDCVAWVMNDLRILSLEIQRMPKDPKQEFGHTDWYPYRSVCTISTHDMSTLRGWWEEDF
;
A
#
# COMPACT_ATOMS: atom_id res chain seq x y z
N GLU A 1 13.29 -13.69 -15.07
CA GLU A 1 14.28 -12.85 -15.77
C GLU A 1 15.50 -13.67 -16.24
N LYS A 2 16.07 -14.52 -15.38
CA LYS A 2 17.31 -15.28 -15.67
C LYS A 2 17.22 -16.19 -16.90
N ASP A 3 16.03 -16.70 -17.23
CA ASP A 3 15.76 -17.57 -18.39
C ASP A 3 15.03 -16.83 -19.54
N GLY A 4 15.01 -15.50 -19.54
CA GLY A 4 14.27 -14.70 -20.50
C GLY A 4 12.75 -14.96 -20.49
N TYR A 5 12.20 -15.28 -19.32
CA TYR A 5 10.79 -15.64 -19.14
C TYR A 5 10.33 -16.88 -19.92
N ALA A 6 11.24 -17.78 -20.27
CA ALA A 6 10.97 -18.97 -21.11
C ALA A 6 9.82 -19.82 -20.59
N TRP A 7 9.70 -19.98 -19.25
CA TRP A 7 8.59 -20.71 -18.64
C TRP A 7 7.23 -20.06 -18.93
N TRP A 8 7.13 -18.73 -18.81
CA TRP A 8 5.92 -17.98 -19.10
C TRP A 8 5.54 -18.07 -20.59
N MET A 9 6.51 -17.88 -21.49
CA MET A 9 6.28 -17.98 -22.94
C MET A 9 5.79 -19.37 -23.32
N LYS A 10 6.41 -20.44 -22.79
CA LYS A 10 5.95 -21.82 -23.01
C LYS A 10 4.52 -22.04 -22.55
N ARG A 11 4.16 -21.46 -21.37
CA ARG A 11 2.79 -21.53 -20.83
C ARG A 11 1.80 -20.82 -21.75
N PHE A 12 2.11 -19.61 -22.22
CA PHE A 12 1.24 -18.86 -23.12
C PHE A 12 1.09 -19.55 -24.48
N HIS A 13 2.15 -20.09 -25.05
CA HIS A 13 2.08 -20.89 -26.26
C HIS A 13 1.11 -22.09 -26.10
N LYS A 14 1.18 -22.77 -24.96
CA LYS A 14 0.27 -23.89 -24.70
C LYS A 14 -1.17 -23.43 -24.51
N MET A 15 -1.39 -22.30 -23.85
CA MET A 15 -2.73 -21.73 -23.69
C MET A 15 -3.33 -21.29 -25.03
N ALA A 16 -2.52 -20.77 -25.94
CA ALA A 16 -2.96 -20.34 -27.28
C ALA A 16 -3.49 -21.47 -28.17
N GLU A 17 -3.28 -22.75 -27.82
CA GLU A 17 -3.92 -23.90 -28.48
C GLU A 17 -5.40 -24.01 -28.10
N TYR A 18 -5.86 -23.37 -27.03
CA TYR A 18 -7.21 -23.53 -26.46
C TYR A 18 -7.98 -22.21 -26.35
N PHE A 19 -7.28 -21.06 -26.30
CA PHE A 19 -7.87 -19.76 -26.00
C PHE A 19 -7.40 -18.70 -26.99
N ASP A 20 -8.29 -17.74 -27.30
CA ASP A 20 -8.00 -16.59 -28.17
C ASP A 20 -7.61 -15.34 -27.36
N ALA A 21 -7.85 -15.34 -26.04
CA ALA A 21 -7.53 -14.25 -25.14
C ALA A 21 -7.12 -14.78 -23.76
N TYR A 22 -6.40 -13.96 -22.99
CA TYR A 22 -6.10 -14.22 -21.59
C TYR A 22 -6.11 -12.94 -20.76
N ARG A 23 -6.41 -13.08 -19.47
CA ARG A 23 -6.34 -12.00 -18.48
C ARG A 23 -5.06 -12.14 -17.65
N ILE A 24 -4.34 -11.03 -17.51
CA ILE A 24 -3.33 -10.85 -16.48
C ILE A 24 -4.02 -10.24 -15.27
N ASP A 25 -4.16 -11.03 -14.21
CA ASP A 25 -4.66 -10.56 -12.94
C ASP A 25 -3.59 -9.73 -12.25
N HIS A 26 -4.00 -8.62 -11.62
CA HIS A 26 -3.10 -7.66 -10.99
C HIS A 26 -1.92 -7.23 -11.89
N ILE A 27 -2.22 -6.69 -13.09
CA ILE A 27 -1.18 -6.25 -14.04
C ILE A 27 -0.23 -5.22 -13.41
N LEU A 28 -0.70 -4.45 -12.42
CA LEU A 28 0.11 -3.50 -11.67
C LEU A 28 1.34 -4.14 -11.02
N GLY A 29 1.29 -5.45 -10.76
CA GLY A 29 2.42 -6.23 -10.24
C GLY A 29 3.65 -6.27 -11.16
N PHE A 30 3.50 -5.98 -12.46
CA PHE A 30 4.62 -5.83 -13.38
C PHE A 30 5.33 -4.48 -13.25
N PHE A 31 4.66 -3.50 -12.68
CA PHE A 31 5.17 -2.16 -12.41
C PHE A 31 5.82 -2.11 -11.03
N ARG A 32 5.09 -2.55 -10.00
CA ARG A 32 5.49 -2.58 -8.58
C ARG A 32 4.63 -3.55 -7.80
N ILE A 33 5.16 -3.99 -6.64
CA ILE A 33 4.44 -4.80 -5.66
C ILE A 33 4.49 -4.08 -4.32
N TRP A 34 3.41 -4.14 -3.54
CA TRP A 34 3.44 -3.72 -2.14
C TRP A 34 4.02 -4.85 -1.30
N GLU A 35 5.16 -4.62 -0.68
CA GLU A 35 5.83 -5.61 0.17
C GLU A 35 5.69 -5.21 1.64
N ILE A 36 5.26 -6.16 2.46
CA ILE A 36 5.06 -5.99 3.91
C ILE A 36 6.23 -6.65 4.63
N PRO A 37 6.94 -5.94 5.52
CA PRO A 37 8.09 -6.52 6.22
C PRO A 37 7.64 -7.63 7.19
N MET A 38 8.49 -8.64 7.38
CA MET A 38 8.18 -9.83 8.17
C MET A 38 7.82 -9.55 9.64
N HIS A 39 8.27 -8.42 10.18
CA HIS A 39 7.96 -8.01 11.55
C HIS A 39 6.59 -7.32 11.70
N ALA A 40 5.94 -6.97 10.59
CA ALA A 40 4.61 -6.38 10.57
C ALA A 40 3.51 -7.45 10.37
N VAL A 41 2.33 -7.16 10.91
CA VAL A 41 1.08 -7.92 10.70
C VAL A 41 0.20 -7.17 9.72
N HIS A 42 0.09 -5.85 9.87
CA HIS A 42 -0.67 -4.98 8.99
C HIS A 42 0.19 -4.41 7.86
N GLY A 43 -0.45 -4.07 6.73
CA GLY A 43 0.23 -3.57 5.54
C GLY A 43 0.79 -2.15 5.63
N LEU A 44 0.47 -1.38 6.69
CA LEU A 44 0.82 0.05 6.80
C LEU A 44 2.34 0.33 6.84
N LEU A 45 3.13 -0.60 7.35
CA LEU A 45 4.59 -0.50 7.38
C LEU A 45 5.28 -1.03 6.12
N GLY A 46 4.51 -1.33 5.08
CA GLY A 46 5.02 -1.78 3.79
C GLY A 46 5.58 -0.65 2.93
N GLU A 47 6.17 -1.05 1.81
CA GLU A 47 6.68 -0.17 0.77
C GLU A 47 6.42 -0.74 -0.63
N PHE A 48 6.37 0.09 -1.65
CA PHE A 48 6.36 -0.38 -3.03
C PHE A 48 7.75 -0.86 -3.45
N VAL A 49 7.80 -2.00 -4.15
CA VAL A 49 9.04 -2.57 -4.68
C VAL A 49 8.86 -2.87 -6.18
N PRO A 50 9.76 -2.37 -7.04
CA PRO A 50 10.81 -1.40 -6.73
C PRO A 50 10.26 0.00 -6.49
N ALA A 51 10.99 0.81 -5.70
CA ALA A 51 10.69 2.22 -5.48
C ALA A 51 11.97 3.06 -5.51
N LEU A 52 11.80 4.37 -5.52
CA LEU A 52 12.86 5.37 -5.41
C LEU A 52 12.73 6.00 -4.02
N PRO A 53 13.44 5.52 -2.99
CA PRO A 53 13.40 6.11 -1.66
C PRO A 53 13.90 7.55 -1.67
N MET A 54 13.70 8.27 -0.60
CA MET A 54 14.11 9.66 -0.44
C MET A 54 15.27 9.76 0.54
N THR A 55 16.28 10.55 0.23
CA THR A 55 17.33 10.89 1.20
C THR A 55 16.83 11.90 2.21
N ARG A 56 17.56 12.04 3.32
CA ARG A 56 17.29 13.06 4.31
C ARG A 56 17.29 14.47 3.72
N GLU A 57 18.30 14.78 2.90
CA GLU A 57 18.47 16.09 2.26
C GLU A 57 17.29 16.39 1.30
N GLU A 58 16.82 15.38 0.61
CA GLU A 58 15.65 15.50 -0.25
C GLU A 58 14.39 15.82 0.58
N ILE A 59 14.17 15.12 1.68
CA ILE A 59 13.03 15.38 2.60
C ILE A 59 13.11 16.82 3.14
N GLU A 60 14.29 17.24 3.58
CA GLU A 60 14.52 18.59 4.11
C GLU A 60 14.31 19.67 3.05
N SER A 61 14.53 19.38 1.77
CA SER A 61 14.28 20.31 0.66
C SER A 61 12.80 20.68 0.49
N TYR A 62 11.88 19.85 0.97
CA TYR A 62 10.45 20.16 1.03
C TYR A 62 10.07 21.09 2.18
N GLY A 63 11.01 21.40 3.10
CA GLY A 63 10.80 22.21 4.29
C GLY A 63 10.46 21.42 5.55
N LEU A 64 10.69 20.11 5.53
CA LEU A 64 10.50 19.24 6.69
C LEU A 64 11.85 18.91 7.32
N ALA A 65 12.24 19.61 8.40
CA ALA A 65 13.47 19.31 9.14
C ALA A 65 13.45 17.87 9.66
N PHE A 66 14.37 17.03 9.21
CA PHE A 66 14.34 15.60 9.50
C PHE A 66 14.76 15.30 10.94
N ARG A 67 13.87 14.68 11.69
CA ARG A 67 14.05 14.28 13.10
C ARG A 67 13.91 12.76 13.20
N GLU A 68 15.04 12.05 13.10
CA GLU A 68 15.09 10.59 13.06
C GLU A 68 14.31 9.93 14.20
N ASP A 69 14.58 10.38 15.45
CA ASP A 69 13.93 9.83 16.65
C ASP A 69 12.43 10.08 16.72
N PHE A 70 11.94 11.08 16.02
CA PHE A 70 10.51 11.39 15.98
C PHE A 70 9.80 10.79 14.75
N PHE A 71 10.45 10.74 13.60
CA PHE A 71 9.79 10.34 12.35
C PHE A 71 9.81 8.84 12.09
N LEU A 72 10.83 8.12 12.61
CA LEU A 72 11.02 6.70 12.35
C LEU A 72 10.60 5.80 13.50
N LYS A 73 10.28 6.37 14.66
CA LYS A 73 9.88 5.60 15.84
C LYS A 73 8.39 5.78 16.11
N PRO A 74 7.72 4.76 16.66
CA PRO A 74 6.32 4.88 17.06
C PRO A 74 6.09 6.09 17.96
N TYR A 75 5.16 6.97 17.58
CA TYR A 75 4.80 8.13 18.38
C TYR A 75 3.80 7.72 19.46
N ILE A 76 4.29 7.59 20.71
CA ILE A 76 3.48 7.15 21.86
C ILE A 76 3.49 8.25 22.91
N HIS A 77 2.38 8.97 23.06
CA HIS A 77 2.24 10.06 24.00
C HIS A 77 1.05 9.84 24.93
N GLU A 78 1.18 10.21 26.20
CA GLU A 78 0.18 10.02 27.27
C GLU A 78 -1.24 10.47 26.86
N TYR A 79 -1.36 11.63 26.20
CA TYR A 79 -2.64 12.28 25.95
C TYR A 79 -3.63 11.45 25.11
N PHE A 80 -3.16 10.51 24.31
CA PHE A 80 -4.05 9.68 23.48
C PHE A 80 -4.17 8.20 23.89
N LEU A 81 -3.33 7.75 24.85
CA LEU A 81 -3.38 6.35 25.31
C LEU A 81 -4.77 5.97 25.84
N GLY A 82 -5.39 6.86 26.59
CA GLY A 82 -6.74 6.65 27.09
C GLY A 82 -7.81 6.59 25.99
N GLN A 83 -7.59 7.25 24.86
CA GLN A 83 -8.49 7.19 23.70
C GLN A 83 -8.40 5.83 22.98
N ILE A 84 -7.20 5.25 22.92
CA ILE A 84 -6.95 3.97 22.26
C ILE A 84 -7.39 2.81 23.16
N PHE A 85 -6.98 2.80 24.42
CA PHE A 85 -7.08 1.63 25.30
C PHE A 85 -8.17 1.74 26.37
N GLY A 86 -8.77 2.92 26.58
CA GLY A 86 -9.84 3.10 27.56
C GLY A 86 -9.45 2.58 28.95
N PRO A 87 -10.24 1.61 29.52
CA PRO A 87 -9.97 1.06 30.83
C PRO A 87 -8.70 0.22 30.92
N HIS A 88 -8.11 -0.19 29.79
CA HIS A 88 -6.91 -1.01 29.71
C HIS A 88 -5.61 -0.19 29.69
N THR A 89 -5.68 1.14 29.74
CA THR A 89 -4.52 2.05 29.63
C THR A 89 -3.44 1.73 30.63
N ASP A 90 -3.77 1.54 31.91
CA ASP A 90 -2.80 1.25 32.98
C ASP A 90 -2.11 -0.11 32.76
N TYR A 91 -2.88 -1.13 32.34
CA TYR A 91 -2.32 -2.42 32.00
C TYR A 91 -1.33 -2.33 30.82
N VAL A 92 -1.67 -1.57 29.77
CA VAL A 92 -0.80 -1.34 28.62
C VAL A 92 0.48 -0.63 29.03
N LYS A 93 0.40 0.41 29.84
CA LYS A 93 1.56 1.16 30.36
C LYS A 93 2.48 0.28 31.19
N GLN A 94 1.96 -0.58 32.02
CA GLN A 94 2.76 -1.48 32.87
C GLN A 94 3.40 -2.61 32.10
N THR A 95 2.75 -3.12 31.06
CA THR A 95 3.14 -4.36 30.39
C THR A 95 3.93 -4.12 29.10
N PHE A 96 3.49 -3.22 28.22
CA PHE A 96 3.95 -3.17 26.83
C PHE A 96 4.84 -1.96 26.50
N ILE A 97 4.72 -0.88 27.26
CA ILE A 97 5.48 0.35 27.00
C ILE A 97 6.29 0.75 28.22
N GLU A 98 7.26 1.61 28.01
CA GLU A 98 8.08 2.21 29.07
C GLU A 98 8.33 3.70 28.80
N PRO A 99 8.46 4.54 29.86
CA PRO A 99 8.71 5.97 29.67
C PRO A 99 10.06 6.22 29.02
N THR A 100 10.15 7.32 28.27
CA THR A 100 11.41 7.86 27.74
C THR A 100 11.92 9.00 28.62
N ASP A 101 13.05 9.60 28.24
CA ASP A 101 13.57 10.81 28.90
C ASP A 101 12.71 12.06 28.62
N THR A 102 11.78 11.98 27.67
CA THR A 102 10.85 13.05 27.33
C THR A 102 9.56 12.90 28.14
N TRP A 103 9.10 14.00 28.73
CA TRP A 103 7.89 14.04 29.54
C TRP A 103 6.67 13.54 28.74
N GLU A 104 5.89 12.62 29.35
CA GLU A 104 4.69 12.02 28.77
C GLU A 104 4.89 11.24 27.45
N VAL A 105 6.13 10.93 27.08
CA VAL A 105 6.45 10.14 25.88
C VAL A 105 6.94 8.75 26.29
N TYR A 106 6.41 7.75 25.60
CA TYR A 106 6.71 6.34 25.82
C TYR A 106 7.37 5.72 24.59
N ARG A 107 7.96 4.56 24.79
CA ARG A 107 8.39 3.66 23.71
C ARG A 107 7.88 2.25 23.98
N MET A 108 7.78 1.45 22.95
CA MET A 108 7.52 0.01 23.10
C MET A 108 8.67 -0.65 23.84
N ARG A 109 8.35 -1.57 24.75
CA ARG A 109 9.38 -2.44 25.33
C ARG A 109 9.99 -3.34 24.27
N PRO A 110 11.29 -3.72 24.34
CA PRO A 110 11.96 -4.55 23.33
C PRO A 110 11.27 -5.90 23.06
N GLU A 111 10.54 -6.43 24.03
CA GLU A 111 9.79 -7.68 23.91
C GLU A 111 8.54 -7.52 23.03
N PHE A 112 8.10 -6.27 22.77
CA PHE A 112 6.86 -5.93 22.06
C PHE A 112 7.05 -4.86 20.98
N ASP A 113 8.27 -4.58 20.57
CA ASP A 113 8.60 -3.50 19.64
C ASP A 113 8.22 -3.76 18.18
N THR A 114 7.67 -4.95 17.88
CA THR A 114 7.15 -5.29 16.56
C THR A 114 5.75 -5.88 16.65
N GLN A 115 4.95 -5.72 15.59
CA GLN A 115 3.60 -6.29 15.55
C GLN A 115 3.62 -7.82 15.69
N ARG A 116 4.61 -8.51 15.14
CA ARG A 116 4.73 -9.97 15.28
C ARG A 116 5.03 -10.44 16.70
N LYS A 117 5.78 -9.66 17.49
CA LYS A 117 5.99 -9.95 18.91
C LYS A 117 4.70 -9.78 19.71
N VAL A 118 3.94 -8.72 19.41
CA VAL A 118 2.61 -8.50 19.99
C VAL A 118 1.65 -9.63 19.61
N GLU A 119 1.60 -10.02 18.33
CA GLU A 119 0.80 -11.16 17.86
C GLU A 119 1.11 -12.43 18.63
N ALA A 120 2.40 -12.74 18.80
CA ALA A 120 2.84 -13.94 19.54
C ALA A 120 2.39 -13.92 20.99
N TYR A 121 2.40 -12.76 21.66
CA TYR A 121 1.91 -12.62 23.05
C TYR A 121 0.40 -12.86 23.15
N PHE A 122 -0.37 -12.41 22.16
CA PHE A 122 -1.82 -12.59 22.14
C PHE A 122 -2.27 -13.88 21.45
N ALA A 123 -1.35 -14.75 21.04
CA ALA A 123 -1.69 -16.02 20.41
C ALA A 123 -2.62 -16.86 21.30
N GLY A 124 -3.78 -17.23 20.75
CA GLY A 124 -4.79 -17.99 21.46
C GLY A 124 -5.71 -17.19 22.40
N LYS A 125 -5.53 -15.87 22.54
CA LYS A 125 -6.43 -14.98 23.26
C LYS A 125 -7.47 -14.43 22.28
N THR A 126 -8.74 -14.76 22.48
CA THR A 126 -9.84 -14.45 21.55
C THR A 126 -10.95 -13.62 22.17
N ASP A 127 -10.78 -13.22 23.43
CA ASP A 127 -11.71 -12.33 24.12
C ASP A 127 -11.60 -10.88 23.59
N ASP A 128 -12.66 -10.13 23.68
CA ASP A 128 -12.79 -8.78 23.13
C ASP A 128 -11.73 -7.81 23.68
N ASP A 129 -11.40 -7.91 24.95
CA ASP A 129 -10.41 -7.06 25.61
C ASP A 129 -8.99 -7.33 25.05
N SER A 130 -8.63 -8.61 24.89
CA SER A 130 -7.36 -9.01 24.29
C SER A 130 -7.23 -8.55 22.83
N ILE A 131 -8.31 -8.66 22.07
CA ILE A 131 -8.37 -8.18 20.68
C ILE A 131 -8.20 -6.65 20.64
N TRP A 132 -8.94 -5.92 21.46
CA TRP A 132 -8.83 -4.46 21.54
C TRP A 132 -7.41 -4.00 21.87
N ILE A 133 -6.80 -4.56 22.92
CA ILE A 133 -5.44 -4.22 23.33
C ILE A 133 -4.43 -4.54 22.21
N ARG A 134 -4.51 -5.74 21.63
CA ARG A 134 -3.65 -6.16 20.52
C ARG A 134 -3.72 -5.19 19.34
N ASP A 135 -4.91 -4.87 18.88
CA ASP A 135 -5.12 -4.01 17.72
C ASP A 135 -4.69 -2.56 17.99
N GLY A 136 -4.90 -2.07 19.21
CA GLY A 136 -4.37 -0.80 19.66
C GLY A 136 -2.82 -0.76 19.67
N LEU A 137 -2.16 -1.85 20.10
CA LEU A 137 -0.70 -1.96 20.05
C LEU A 137 -0.17 -2.02 18.61
N TYR A 138 -0.89 -2.69 17.69
CA TYR A 138 -0.54 -2.67 16.28
C TYR A 138 -0.61 -1.26 15.70
N ALA A 139 -1.65 -0.50 16.06
CA ALA A 139 -1.79 0.90 15.65
C ALA A 139 -0.63 1.76 16.17
N LEU A 140 -0.27 1.64 17.46
CA LEU A 140 0.87 2.36 18.04
C LEU A 140 2.17 2.08 17.30
N ILE A 141 2.47 0.81 17.00
CA ILE A 141 3.70 0.41 16.30
C ILE A 141 3.75 0.97 14.87
N SER A 142 2.60 1.14 14.25
CA SER A 142 2.49 1.70 12.88
C SER A 142 2.50 3.23 12.84
N ASP A 143 2.42 3.91 13.99
CA ASP A 143 2.33 5.38 14.06
C ASP A 143 3.72 6.03 13.92
N VAL A 144 4.28 5.89 12.72
CA VAL A 144 5.55 6.47 12.27
C VAL A 144 5.30 7.33 11.02
N LEU A 145 6.10 8.38 10.82
CA LEU A 145 5.94 9.27 9.66
C LEU A 145 6.61 8.70 8.39
N PHE A 146 7.74 8.03 8.57
CA PHE A 146 8.50 7.37 7.50
C PHE A 146 8.88 5.95 7.92
N VAL A 147 9.09 5.10 6.92
CA VAL A 147 9.72 3.79 7.07
C VAL A 147 11.07 3.80 6.36
N PRO A 148 12.14 3.22 6.95
CA PRO A 148 13.43 3.09 6.29
C PRO A 148 13.34 2.15 5.08
N ASP A 149 14.08 2.44 4.00
CA ASP A 149 14.23 1.53 2.87
C ASP A 149 14.96 0.25 3.32
N ARG A 150 14.48 -0.89 2.86
CA ARG A 150 15.02 -2.20 3.27
C ARG A 150 16.46 -2.46 2.78
N ASN A 151 16.90 -1.79 1.71
CA ASN A 151 18.23 -1.97 1.12
C ASN A 151 19.20 -0.89 1.59
N ASN A 152 18.68 0.29 1.97
CA ASN A 152 19.46 1.40 2.48
C ASN A 152 18.75 2.07 3.67
N PRO A 153 19.14 1.76 4.92
CA PRO A 153 18.48 2.30 6.11
C PRO A 153 18.64 3.83 6.30
N HIS A 154 19.42 4.49 5.44
CA HIS A 154 19.58 5.95 5.42
C HIS A 154 18.73 6.63 4.35
N GLU A 155 17.86 5.90 3.69
CA GLU A 155 16.85 6.40 2.76
C GLU A 155 15.46 5.97 3.26
N TYR A 156 14.43 6.73 2.89
CA TYR A 156 13.15 6.64 3.55
C TYR A 156 11.98 6.67 2.57
N HIS A 157 10.88 6.03 2.99
CA HIS A 157 9.60 6.11 2.32
C HIS A 157 8.59 6.77 3.27
N PRO A 158 7.79 7.76 2.83
CA PRO A 158 6.68 8.27 3.65
C PRO A 158 5.70 7.12 3.91
N ARG A 159 5.28 6.94 5.17
CA ARG A 159 4.37 5.86 5.53
C ARG A 159 2.98 6.12 4.93
N ILE A 160 2.43 5.13 4.24
CA ILE A 160 1.13 5.23 3.56
C ILE A 160 -0.01 5.51 4.56
N GLY A 161 -0.88 6.47 4.24
CA GLY A 161 -2.08 6.78 5.02
C GLY A 161 -1.82 7.41 6.41
N VAL A 162 -0.62 7.91 6.69
CA VAL A 162 -0.23 8.46 7.99
C VAL A 162 -1.00 9.72 8.41
N GLN A 163 -1.68 10.39 7.46
CA GLN A 163 -2.45 11.61 7.73
C GLN A 163 -3.58 11.42 8.74
N HIS A 164 -3.98 10.20 9.02
CA HIS A 164 -5.03 9.86 9.99
C HIS A 164 -4.50 9.60 11.41
N ASP A 165 -3.18 9.50 11.58
CA ASP A 165 -2.53 9.04 12.80
C ASP A 165 -2.04 10.18 13.71
N TYR A 166 -1.65 9.83 14.93
CA TYR A 166 -1.29 10.81 15.96
C TYR A 166 0.02 11.53 15.66
N ILE A 167 1.01 10.83 15.09
CA ILE A 167 2.28 11.46 14.70
C ILE A 167 2.06 12.59 13.70
N TYR A 168 1.19 12.40 12.71
CA TYR A 168 0.87 13.45 11.77
C TYR A 168 0.10 14.61 12.43
N ARG A 169 -0.82 14.30 13.36
CA ARG A 169 -1.53 15.33 14.13
C ARG A 169 -0.60 16.15 15.00
N ALA A 170 0.50 15.55 15.50
CA ALA A 170 1.51 16.22 16.32
C ALA A 170 2.41 17.19 15.52
N LEU A 171 2.42 17.12 14.20
CA LEU A 171 3.11 18.09 13.36
C LEU A 171 2.40 19.45 13.43
N ASN A 172 3.16 20.54 13.37
CA ASN A 172 2.58 21.86 13.18
C ASN A 172 2.08 22.03 11.72
N ASP A 173 1.30 23.07 11.47
CA ASP A 173 0.66 23.31 10.17
C ASP A 173 1.67 23.45 9.02
N TRP A 174 2.84 24.01 9.30
CA TRP A 174 3.90 24.15 8.31
C TRP A 174 4.52 22.79 7.95
N GLU A 175 4.80 21.98 8.95
CA GLU A 175 5.32 20.61 8.76
C GLU A 175 4.30 19.73 8.02
N LYS A 176 3.00 19.84 8.36
CA LYS A 176 1.93 19.14 7.63
C LYS A 176 1.88 19.54 6.16
N ALA A 177 1.99 20.84 5.87
CA ALA A 177 2.00 21.31 4.50
C ALA A 177 3.24 20.81 3.72
N ALA A 178 4.41 20.80 4.35
CA ALA A 178 5.64 20.27 3.77
C ALA A 178 5.52 18.76 3.51
N PHE A 179 5.06 18.01 4.50
CA PHE A 179 4.86 16.57 4.39
C PHE A 179 3.84 16.19 3.32
N ASN A 180 2.71 16.91 3.22
CA ASN A 180 1.69 16.63 2.21
C ASN A 180 2.20 16.84 0.78
N ARG A 181 3.01 17.90 0.54
CA ARG A 181 3.65 18.10 -0.77
C ARG A 181 4.64 16.97 -1.11
N LEU A 182 5.44 16.56 -0.15
CA LEU A 182 6.37 15.44 -0.27
C LEU A 182 5.61 14.13 -0.54
N TYR A 183 4.56 13.86 0.22
CA TYR A 183 3.73 12.66 0.12
C TYR A 183 3.05 12.55 -1.25
N ASP A 184 2.45 13.65 -1.73
CA ASP A 184 1.84 13.73 -3.05
C ASP A 184 2.87 13.46 -4.16
N GLN A 185 4.01 14.15 -4.11
CA GLN A 185 5.10 13.92 -5.05
C GLN A 185 5.59 12.46 -5.03
N TYR A 186 5.75 11.88 -3.85
CA TYR A 186 6.24 10.51 -3.69
C TYR A 186 5.26 9.48 -4.28
N TYR A 187 4.00 9.51 -3.88
CA TYR A 187 3.04 8.46 -4.24
C TYR A 187 2.44 8.61 -5.63
N TYR A 188 2.31 9.83 -6.15
CA TYR A 188 1.56 10.08 -7.38
C TYR A 188 2.41 10.54 -8.57
N HIS A 189 3.66 10.98 -8.35
CA HIS A 189 4.48 11.55 -9.44
C HIS A 189 5.86 10.90 -9.59
N ARG A 190 6.61 10.77 -8.49
CA ARG A 190 8.02 10.36 -8.46
C ARG A 190 8.34 9.11 -9.27
N HIS A 191 7.48 8.13 -9.23
CA HIS A 191 7.76 6.80 -9.73
C HIS A 191 7.22 6.52 -11.14
N ASN A 192 6.47 7.44 -11.75
CA ASN A 192 5.78 7.16 -12.99
C ASN A 192 6.71 6.64 -14.10
N ASP A 193 7.76 7.37 -14.44
CA ASP A 193 8.71 6.94 -15.47
C ASP A 193 9.45 5.67 -15.07
N PHE A 194 9.85 5.59 -13.81
CA PHE A 194 10.57 4.44 -13.28
C PHE A 194 9.74 3.15 -13.35
N TRP A 195 8.51 3.18 -12.87
CA TRP A 195 7.61 2.02 -12.91
C TRP A 195 7.20 1.65 -14.34
N GLY A 196 6.95 2.62 -15.20
CA GLY A 196 6.73 2.38 -16.61
C GLY A 196 7.88 1.62 -17.27
N GLN A 197 9.11 2.03 -16.99
CA GLN A 197 10.31 1.33 -17.47
C GLN A 197 10.45 -0.09 -16.88
N GLN A 198 10.07 -0.32 -15.62
CA GLN A 198 10.08 -1.67 -15.05
C GLN A 198 9.09 -2.60 -15.76
N ALA A 199 7.88 -2.11 -16.05
CA ALA A 199 6.88 -2.87 -16.79
C ALA A 199 7.34 -3.17 -18.23
N MET A 200 7.93 -2.19 -18.91
CA MET A 200 8.44 -2.33 -20.29
C MET A 200 9.65 -3.28 -20.42
N LYS A 201 10.33 -3.62 -19.33
CA LYS A 201 11.34 -4.70 -19.35
C LYS A 201 10.73 -6.10 -19.41
N LYS A 202 9.50 -6.26 -18.99
CA LYS A 202 8.84 -7.57 -18.75
C LYS A 202 7.67 -7.83 -19.70
N LEU A 203 6.73 -6.89 -19.77
CA LEU A 203 5.45 -7.06 -20.49
C LEU A 203 5.60 -7.30 -21.99
N PRO A 204 6.48 -6.60 -22.75
CA PRO A 204 6.58 -6.83 -24.20
C PRO A 204 6.87 -8.28 -24.58
N GLN A 205 7.79 -8.94 -23.87
CA GLN A 205 8.13 -10.34 -24.15
C GLN A 205 6.96 -11.28 -23.87
N LEU A 206 6.16 -11.01 -22.86
CA LEU A 206 5.01 -11.83 -22.49
C LEU A 206 3.84 -11.62 -23.46
N THR A 207 3.48 -10.36 -23.72
CA THR A 207 2.31 -10.01 -24.53
C THR A 207 2.48 -10.32 -26.01
N GLN A 208 3.73 -10.29 -26.52
CA GLN A 208 4.07 -10.55 -27.91
C GLN A 208 4.42 -12.02 -28.18
N SER A 209 4.44 -12.87 -27.15
CA SER A 209 4.79 -14.29 -27.30
C SER A 209 3.73 -15.11 -28.09
N THR A 210 2.49 -14.65 -28.13
CA THR A 210 1.38 -15.27 -28.85
C THR A 210 0.51 -14.22 -29.55
N ARG A 211 -0.49 -14.68 -30.31
CA ARG A 211 -1.52 -13.83 -30.93
C ARG A 211 -2.78 -13.67 -30.09
N MET A 212 -2.81 -14.25 -28.89
CA MET A 212 -3.95 -14.08 -27.98
C MET A 212 -4.14 -12.62 -27.62
N LEU A 213 -5.40 -12.19 -27.52
CA LEU A 213 -5.75 -10.88 -26.98
C LEU A 213 -5.38 -10.81 -25.49
N VAL A 214 -4.75 -9.71 -25.07
CA VAL A 214 -4.33 -9.55 -23.68
C VAL A 214 -5.24 -8.56 -22.97
N CYS A 215 -5.78 -8.96 -21.83
CA CYS A 215 -6.55 -8.11 -20.93
C CYS A 215 -5.77 -7.98 -19.60
N GLY A 216 -5.68 -6.77 -19.06
CA GLY A 216 -5.06 -6.50 -17.76
C GLY A 216 -6.11 -6.14 -16.72
N GLU A 217 -5.97 -6.65 -15.51
CA GLU A 217 -6.72 -6.13 -14.37
C GLU A 217 -5.91 -4.96 -13.78
N ASP A 218 -6.37 -3.74 -14.02
CA ASP A 218 -5.74 -2.47 -13.68
C ASP A 218 -6.61 -1.67 -12.71
N LEU A 219 -6.88 -2.25 -11.53
CA LEU A 219 -7.72 -1.65 -10.49
C LEU A 219 -6.89 -1.20 -9.27
N GLY A 220 -7.46 -0.32 -8.45
CA GLY A 220 -6.87 0.18 -7.21
C GLY A 220 -6.09 1.47 -7.40
N MET A 221 -4.95 1.61 -6.72
CA MET A 221 -4.07 2.77 -6.86
C MET A 221 -3.24 2.66 -8.14
N ILE A 222 -3.73 3.26 -9.22
CA ILE A 222 -3.19 3.14 -10.57
C ILE A 222 -2.22 4.30 -10.85
N PRO A 223 -0.89 4.04 -11.04
CA PRO A 223 0.04 5.08 -11.52
C PRO A 223 -0.29 5.52 -12.95
N ASP A 224 -0.06 6.79 -13.26
CA ASP A 224 -0.33 7.35 -14.60
C ASP A 224 0.37 6.60 -15.73
N CYS A 225 1.56 6.03 -15.46
CA CYS A 225 2.31 5.27 -16.43
C CYS A 225 1.60 4.00 -16.93
N VAL A 226 0.65 3.46 -16.18
CA VAL A 226 -0.06 2.22 -16.54
C VAL A 226 -0.86 2.41 -17.81
N ALA A 227 -1.55 3.53 -17.96
CA ALA A 227 -2.39 3.81 -19.12
C ALA A 227 -1.58 3.83 -20.42
N TRP A 228 -0.43 4.52 -20.45
CA TRP A 228 0.39 4.57 -21.66
C TRP A 228 1.07 3.25 -21.97
N VAL A 229 1.57 2.50 -20.97
CA VAL A 229 2.16 1.17 -21.17
C VAL A 229 1.14 0.18 -21.74
N MET A 230 -0.05 0.13 -21.15
CA MET A 230 -1.12 -0.74 -21.64
C MET A 230 -1.55 -0.37 -23.06
N ASN A 231 -1.67 0.93 -23.36
CA ASN A 231 -2.01 1.39 -24.70
C ASN A 231 -0.93 1.04 -25.72
N ASP A 232 0.35 1.24 -25.41
CA ASP A 232 1.48 0.93 -26.29
C ASP A 232 1.54 -0.58 -26.60
N LEU A 233 1.34 -1.42 -25.61
CA LEU A 233 1.33 -2.87 -25.73
C LEU A 233 -0.01 -3.45 -26.18
N ARG A 234 -1.02 -2.62 -26.45
CA ARG A 234 -2.38 -3.02 -26.88
C ARG A 234 -3.06 -3.95 -25.88
N ILE A 235 -2.81 -3.78 -24.59
CA ILE A 235 -3.45 -4.51 -23.50
C ILE A 235 -4.78 -3.81 -23.19
N LEU A 236 -5.87 -4.57 -23.12
CA LEU A 236 -7.19 -4.05 -22.76
C LEU A 236 -7.23 -3.78 -21.25
N SER A 237 -7.73 -2.59 -20.87
CA SER A 237 -8.03 -2.24 -19.48
C SER A 237 -9.30 -2.92 -18.99
N LEU A 238 -9.52 -2.95 -17.69
CA LEU A 238 -10.76 -3.44 -17.08
C LEU A 238 -11.61 -2.26 -16.61
N GLU A 239 -12.84 -2.17 -17.12
CA GLU A 239 -13.82 -1.16 -16.72
C GLU A 239 -15.01 -1.84 -16.04
N ILE A 240 -15.19 -1.55 -14.76
CA ILE A 240 -16.25 -2.11 -13.92
C ILE A 240 -17.28 -1.02 -13.64
N GLN A 241 -18.51 -1.20 -14.10
CA GLN A 241 -19.56 -0.18 -13.99
C GLN A 241 -19.84 0.21 -12.52
N ARG A 242 -19.87 -0.76 -11.61
CA ARG A 242 -20.14 -0.53 -10.16
C ARG A 242 -18.91 -0.08 -9.36
N MET A 243 -17.74 -0.03 -9.98
CA MET A 243 -16.48 0.36 -9.34
C MET A 243 -15.68 1.23 -10.33
N PRO A 244 -16.13 2.45 -10.60
CA PRO A 244 -15.44 3.35 -11.52
C PRO A 244 -14.05 3.70 -11.01
N LYS A 245 -13.11 3.89 -11.93
CA LYS A 245 -11.73 4.32 -11.60
C LYS A 245 -11.66 5.75 -11.06
N ASP A 246 -12.62 6.60 -11.43
CA ASP A 246 -12.80 7.93 -10.86
C ASP A 246 -13.65 7.84 -9.59
N PRO A 247 -13.09 8.11 -8.40
CA PRO A 247 -13.82 8.00 -7.13
C PRO A 247 -14.92 9.05 -6.96
N LYS A 248 -15.01 10.02 -7.85
CA LYS A 248 -16.09 11.02 -7.85
C LYS A 248 -17.36 10.54 -8.53
N GLN A 249 -17.31 9.41 -9.21
CA GLN A 249 -18.44 8.80 -9.91
C GLN A 249 -19.01 7.66 -9.08
N GLU A 250 -20.31 7.60 -8.94
CA GLU A 250 -21.01 6.49 -8.30
C GLU A 250 -20.99 5.24 -9.20
N PHE A 251 -21.21 5.44 -10.50
CA PHE A 251 -21.17 4.39 -11.52
C PHE A 251 -20.36 4.84 -12.74
N GLY A 252 -19.71 3.89 -13.37
CA GLY A 252 -18.99 4.16 -14.62
C GLY A 252 -19.95 4.47 -15.78
N HIS A 253 -19.61 5.50 -16.54
CA HIS A 253 -20.33 5.88 -17.74
C HIS A 253 -19.80 5.10 -18.93
N THR A 254 -20.59 4.17 -19.46
CA THR A 254 -20.18 3.25 -20.53
C THR A 254 -19.71 3.97 -21.81
N ASP A 255 -20.26 5.15 -22.10
CA ASP A 255 -19.86 5.97 -23.26
C ASP A 255 -18.45 6.56 -23.14
N TRP A 256 -17.88 6.57 -21.92
CA TRP A 256 -16.54 7.12 -21.65
C TRP A 256 -15.46 6.02 -21.59
N TYR A 257 -15.86 4.77 -21.68
CA TYR A 257 -14.90 3.68 -21.60
C TYR A 257 -13.96 3.68 -22.81
N PRO A 258 -12.67 3.44 -22.58
CA PRO A 258 -11.71 3.32 -23.68
C PRO A 258 -12.11 2.22 -24.65
N TYR A 259 -11.91 2.43 -25.96
CA TYR A 259 -12.16 1.40 -26.96
C TYR A 259 -11.43 0.08 -26.65
N ARG A 260 -10.20 0.19 -26.10
CA ARG A 260 -9.41 -0.97 -25.67
C ARG A 260 -9.69 -1.29 -24.21
N SER A 261 -10.90 -1.72 -23.91
CA SER A 261 -11.28 -2.15 -22.56
C SER A 261 -12.18 -3.37 -22.60
N VAL A 262 -12.19 -4.08 -21.48
CA VAL A 262 -13.21 -5.08 -21.15
C VAL A 262 -14.18 -4.44 -20.19
N CYS A 263 -15.43 -4.28 -20.62
CA CYS A 263 -16.51 -3.71 -19.82
C CYS A 263 -17.29 -4.82 -19.12
N THR A 264 -17.49 -4.70 -17.82
CA THR A 264 -18.26 -5.63 -17.02
C THR A 264 -19.04 -4.93 -15.90
N ILE A 265 -20.11 -5.56 -15.41
CA ILE A 265 -20.87 -5.07 -14.26
C ILE A 265 -20.14 -5.35 -12.95
N SER A 266 -19.49 -6.50 -12.84
CA SER A 266 -18.74 -6.93 -11.66
C SER A 266 -17.67 -7.96 -12.04
N THR A 267 -16.84 -8.33 -11.07
CA THR A 267 -15.81 -9.38 -11.18
C THR A 267 -16.05 -10.50 -10.16
N HIS A 268 -15.19 -11.51 -10.17
CA HIS A 268 -15.21 -12.59 -9.17
C HIS A 268 -14.83 -12.11 -7.75
N ASP A 269 -14.29 -10.90 -7.61
CA ASP A 269 -13.91 -10.29 -6.33
C ASP A 269 -15.03 -9.41 -5.73
N MET A 270 -16.19 -9.39 -6.36
CA MET A 270 -17.34 -8.57 -5.97
C MET A 270 -18.59 -9.43 -5.89
N SER A 271 -19.60 -8.95 -5.15
CA SER A 271 -20.93 -9.55 -5.17
C SER A 271 -21.49 -9.63 -6.58
N THR A 272 -22.30 -10.66 -6.86
CA THR A 272 -23.08 -10.71 -8.10
C THR A 272 -24.02 -9.51 -8.19
N LEU A 273 -24.54 -9.18 -9.39
CA LEU A 273 -25.49 -8.09 -9.54
C LEU A 273 -26.72 -8.26 -8.62
N ARG A 274 -27.21 -9.51 -8.49
CA ARG A 274 -28.33 -9.81 -7.59
C ARG A 274 -27.93 -9.67 -6.13
N GLY A 275 -26.79 -10.19 -5.72
CA GLY A 275 -26.28 -10.04 -4.35
C GLY A 275 -26.11 -8.58 -3.98
N TRP A 276 -25.52 -7.78 -4.87
CA TRP A 276 -25.37 -6.33 -4.68
C TRP A 276 -26.72 -5.60 -4.53
N TRP A 277 -27.73 -6.00 -5.33
CA TRP A 277 -29.07 -5.42 -5.23
C TRP A 277 -29.78 -5.74 -3.90
N GLU A 278 -29.42 -6.86 -3.30
CA GLU A 278 -29.97 -7.35 -2.02
C GLU A 278 -29.11 -6.94 -0.81
N GLU A 279 -27.95 -6.28 -1.02
CA GLU A 279 -27.12 -5.73 0.07
C GLU A 279 -27.82 -4.52 0.73
N ASP A 280 -27.82 -4.47 2.05
CA ASP A 280 -28.26 -3.29 2.81
C ASP A 280 -27.16 -2.22 2.74
N PHE A 281 -27.50 -1.05 2.22
CA PHE A 281 -26.61 0.12 2.13
C PHE A 281 -26.75 1.01 3.37
#